data_7ff6cf7664cfb918537b1c93da474ce9
#
_entry.id   7ff6cf7664cfb918537b1c93da474ce9
#
_cell.length_a   1.000
_cell.length_b   1.000
_cell.length_c   1.000
_cell.angle_alpha   90.00
_cell.angle_beta   90.00
_cell.angle_gamma   90.00
#
_symmetry.space_group_name_H-M   'P 1'
#
loop_
_entity.id
_entity.type
_entity.pdbx_description
1 polymer ?
#
loop_
_entity_poly.entity_id
_entity_poly.type
_entity_poly.pdbx_seq_one_letter_code
_entity_poly.pdbx_strand_id
1 'polypeptide(L)' 'MTIQEYKQQLYDACKEHIFLAQQALDRYSTAKTDREREYAKIDNLQHLAAHNALQWALYKASELERRNEQ' A
#
# COMPACT_ATOMS: atom_id res chain seq x y z
N MET A 1 8.62 4.50 -20.34
CA MET A 1 8.37 3.45 -19.32
C MET A 1 7.51 2.36 -19.92
N THR A 2 7.91 1.10 -19.76
CA THR A 2 7.10 -0.03 -20.20
C THR A 2 6.02 -0.36 -19.17
N ILE A 3 5.01 -1.12 -19.58
CA ILE A 3 3.96 -1.55 -18.65
C ILE A 3 4.52 -2.46 -17.57
N GLN A 4 5.57 -3.24 -17.88
CA GLN A 4 6.23 -4.10 -16.89
C GLN A 4 6.96 -3.27 -15.84
N GLU A 5 7.65 -2.21 -16.23
CA GLU A 5 8.31 -1.31 -15.30
C GLU A 5 7.28 -0.60 -14.40
N TYR A 6 6.17 -0.17 -14.98
CA TYR A 6 5.09 0.48 -14.24
C TYR A 6 4.49 -0.48 -13.21
N LYS A 7 4.23 -1.73 -13.60
CA LYS A 7 3.72 -2.76 -12.69
C LYS A 7 4.69 -3.03 -11.54
N GLN A 8 5.99 -3.07 -11.85
CA GLN A 8 7.00 -3.30 -10.83
C GLN A 8 7.02 -2.17 -9.81
N GLN A 9 6.91 -0.92 -10.26
CA GLN A 9 6.85 0.23 -9.37
C GLN A 9 5.62 0.18 -8.48
N LEU A 10 4.46 -0.21 -9.02
CA LEU A 10 3.24 -0.36 -8.23
C LEU A 10 3.39 -1.45 -7.18
N TYR A 11 3.99 -2.57 -7.57
CA TYR A 11 4.20 -3.70 -6.67
C TYR A 11 5.12 -3.32 -5.51
N ASP A 12 6.22 -2.62 -5.82
CA ASP A 12 7.16 -2.16 -4.81
C ASP A 12 6.51 -1.18 -3.84
N ALA A 13 5.68 -0.27 -4.36
CA ALA A 13 4.94 0.68 -3.53
C ALA A 13 3.92 -0.04 -2.64
N CYS A 14 3.26 -1.09 -3.13
CA CYS A 14 2.35 -1.91 -2.32
C CYS A 14 3.08 -2.52 -1.13
N LYS A 15 4.25 -3.11 -1.37
CA LYS A 15 5.05 -3.71 -0.30
C LYS A 15 5.47 -2.68 0.74
N GLU A 16 5.87 -1.50 0.28
CA GLU A 16 6.29 -0.43 1.18
C GLU A 16 5.14 0.01 2.07
N HIS A 17 3.94 0.20 1.51
CA HIS A 17 2.80 0.64 2.30
C HIS A 17 2.32 -0.41 3.30
N ILE A 18 2.35 -1.70 2.93
CA ILE A 18 1.98 -2.74 3.89
C ILE A 18 3.00 -2.81 5.04
N PHE A 19 4.29 -2.63 4.75
CA PHE A 19 5.33 -2.59 5.76
C PHE A 19 5.12 -1.40 6.71
N LEU A 20 4.84 -0.22 6.17
CA LEU A 20 4.59 0.98 6.97
C LEU A 20 3.31 0.85 7.80
N ALA A 21 2.29 0.19 7.25
CA ALA A 21 1.06 -0.10 8.00
C ALA A 21 1.34 -0.99 9.21
N GLN A 22 2.19 -2.00 9.05
CA GLN A 22 2.56 -2.89 10.13
C GLN A 22 3.40 -2.18 11.20
N GLN A 23 4.31 -1.29 10.78
CA GLN A 23 5.07 -0.46 11.72
C GLN A 23 4.15 0.43 12.55
N ALA A 24 3.13 1.01 11.92
CA ALA A 24 2.15 1.84 12.62
C ALA A 24 1.37 1.01 13.64
N LEU A 25 1.03 -0.24 13.30
CA LEU A 25 0.34 -1.14 14.22
C LEU A 25 1.22 -1.47 15.43
N ASP A 26 2.52 -1.68 15.21
CA ASP A 26 3.47 -1.91 16.31
C ASP A 26 3.53 -0.70 17.24
N ARG A 27 3.57 0.52 16.68
CA ARG A 27 3.54 1.75 17.47
C ARG A 27 2.25 1.86 18.28
N TYR A 28 1.13 1.46 17.69
CA TYR A 28 -0.15 1.44 18.40
C TYR A 28 -0.07 0.53 19.63
N SER A 29 0.50 -0.66 19.47
CA SER A 29 0.63 -1.65 20.54
C SER A 29 1.53 -1.19 21.67
N THR A 30 2.54 -0.37 21.39
CA THR A 30 3.52 0.10 22.37
C THR A 30 3.27 1.54 22.84
N ALA A 31 2.23 2.18 22.32
CA ALA A 31 1.91 3.57 22.66
C ALA A 31 1.54 3.69 24.13
N LYS A 32 2.03 4.78 24.77
CA LYS A 32 1.83 5.03 26.21
C LYS A 32 0.69 5.99 26.47
N THR A 33 0.24 6.72 25.44
CA THR A 33 -0.84 7.71 25.58
C THR A 33 -1.91 7.45 24.52
N ASP A 34 -3.11 7.94 24.79
CA ASP A 34 -4.22 7.84 23.85
C ASP A 34 -3.92 8.61 22.57
N ARG A 35 -3.23 9.73 22.68
CA ARG A 35 -2.85 10.54 21.52
C ARG A 35 -1.91 9.79 20.59
N GLU A 36 -0.89 9.12 21.15
CA GLU A 36 0.02 8.30 20.37
C GLU A 36 -0.69 7.16 19.67
N ARG A 37 -1.64 6.50 20.36
CA ARG A 37 -2.45 5.44 19.77
C ARG A 37 -3.30 5.96 18.62
N GLU A 38 -3.89 7.11 18.78
CA GLU A 38 -4.72 7.75 17.75
C GLU A 38 -3.90 8.01 16.49
N TYR A 39 -2.71 8.61 16.63
CA TYR A 39 -1.84 8.88 15.49
C TYR A 39 -1.38 7.60 14.80
N ALA A 40 -1.01 6.59 15.57
CA ALA A 40 -0.58 5.31 15.01
C ALA A 40 -1.72 4.62 14.25
N LYS A 41 -2.94 4.71 14.75
CA LYS A 41 -4.12 4.16 14.09
C LYS A 41 -4.38 4.86 12.76
N ILE A 42 -4.29 6.19 12.74
CA ILE A 42 -4.49 6.97 11.52
C ILE A 42 -3.45 6.57 10.47
N ASP A 43 -2.17 6.49 10.87
CA ASP A 43 -1.09 6.08 9.96
C ASP A 43 -1.34 4.69 9.39
N ASN A 44 -1.76 3.74 10.23
CA ASN A 44 -2.06 2.39 9.79
C ASN A 44 -3.16 2.40 8.73
N LEU A 45 -4.25 3.12 8.98
CA LEU A 45 -5.38 3.19 8.07
C LEU A 45 -5.02 3.86 6.74
N GLN A 46 -4.19 4.93 6.79
CA GLN A 46 -3.75 5.63 5.59
C GLN A 46 -2.90 4.72 4.70
N HIS A 47 -1.97 3.98 5.29
CA HIS A 47 -1.12 3.07 4.52
C HIS A 47 -1.89 1.88 3.97
N LEU A 48 -2.87 1.36 4.70
CA LEU A 48 -3.76 0.30 4.19
C LEU A 48 -4.59 0.80 3.02
N ALA A 49 -5.13 2.02 3.11
CA ALA A 49 -5.89 2.61 2.00
C ALA A 49 -5.02 2.79 0.76
N ALA A 50 -3.78 3.27 0.93
CA ALA A 50 -2.83 3.42 -0.17
C ALA A 50 -2.47 2.07 -0.79
N HIS A 51 -2.25 1.05 0.03
CA HIS A 51 -1.97 -0.31 -0.42
C HIS A 51 -3.12 -0.84 -1.28
N ASN A 52 -4.36 -0.67 -0.83
CA ASN A 52 -5.54 -1.13 -1.57
C ASN A 52 -5.70 -0.40 -2.91
N ALA A 53 -5.45 0.91 -2.93
CA ALA A 53 -5.51 1.69 -4.17
C ALA A 53 -4.45 1.22 -5.17
N LEU A 54 -3.24 0.91 -4.70
CA LEU A 54 -2.16 0.42 -5.55
C LEU A 54 -2.45 -0.99 -6.08
N GLN A 55 -3.08 -1.84 -5.29
CA GLN A 55 -3.50 -3.16 -5.77
C GLN A 55 -4.54 -3.05 -6.89
N TRP A 56 -5.47 -2.11 -6.75
CA TRP A 56 -6.44 -1.82 -7.80
C TRP A 56 -5.74 -1.37 -9.08
N ALA A 57 -4.75 -0.48 -8.97
CA ALA A 57 -3.98 -0.01 -10.12
C ALA A 57 -3.21 -1.16 -10.79
N LEU A 58 -2.64 -2.08 -10.01
CA LEU A 58 -1.99 -3.29 -10.53
C LEU A 58 -2.95 -4.16 -11.31
N TYR A 59 -4.14 -4.36 -10.77
CA TYR A 59 -5.17 -5.14 -11.44
C TYR A 59 -5.53 -4.52 -12.80
N LYS A 60 -5.72 -3.20 -12.83
CA LYS A 60 -6.03 -2.49 -14.07
C LYS A 60 -4.89 -2.55 -15.08
N ALA A 61 -3.66 -2.41 -14.63
CA ALA A 61 -2.49 -2.53 -15.51
C ALA A 61 -2.39 -3.93 -16.10
N SER A 62 -2.68 -4.97 -15.32
CA SER A 62 -2.68 -6.35 -15.78
C SER A 62 -3.77 -6.61 -16.81
N GLU A 63 -4.94 -5.99 -16.64
CA GLU A 63 -6.02 -6.09 -17.64
C GLU A 63 -5.60 -5.47 -18.97
N LEU A 64 -4.99 -4.30 -18.93
CA LEU A 64 -4.51 -3.61 -20.13
C LEU A 64 -3.46 -4.45 -20.87
N GLU A 65 -2.54 -5.05 -20.12
CA GLU A 65 -1.52 -5.93 -20.70
C GLU A 65 -2.15 -7.11 -21.42
N ARG A 66 -3.14 -7.76 -20.82
CA ARG A 66 -3.83 -8.89 -21.43
C ARG A 66 -4.57 -8.48 -22.71
N ARG A 67 -5.20 -7.32 -22.72
CA ARG A 67 -5.89 -6.80 -23.89
C ARG A 67 -4.93 -6.56 -25.05
N ASN A 68 -3.74 -6.07 -24.74
CA ASN A 68 -2.74 -5.77 -25.76
C ASN A 68 -2.12 -7.03 -26.35
N GLU A 69 -2.15 -8.15 -25.65
CA GLU A 69 -1.65 -9.43 -26.12
C GLU A 69 -2.63 -10.16 -27.06
N GLN A 70 -3.88 -9.76 -27.04
CA GLN A 70 -4.92 -10.34 -27.90
C GLN A 70 -4.99 -9.59 -29.24
#